data_7659343abaf457e35a8bdbbb3712f51a
#
_entry.id   7659343abaf457e35a8bdbbb3712f51a
#
_cell.length_a   1.000
_cell.length_b   1.000
_cell.length_c   1.000
_cell.angle_alpha   90.00
_cell.angle_beta   90.00
_cell.angle_gamma   90.00
#
_symmetry.space_group_name_H-M   'P 1'
#
loop_
_entity.id
_entity.type
_entity.pdbx_description
1 polymer ?
#
loop_
_entity_poly.entity_id
_entity_poly.type
_entity_poly.pdbx_seq_one_letter_code
_entity_poly.pdbx_strand_id
1 'polypeptide(L)'
;RRRYDQVLVMERPGVLREQYEILFARPWSVWGAALLIGTLNVFLFAYDRPWTASEGARNWGDWLFQAVGVLDRSDLVSPALYSGSLLNLGVLAGAFAAALLSREFAVRVAPPGELCKGGIGGFLMGIGAVLAFGCNIGGFFSALSALSLSGLAMMLGLGAGAYLGLRYLLWELEHWPALTTGKSYSFAAARASGLGLQPALGALALLALFLLPFAYNRLGYAPQAGFLLFGVAFGVIFQRSRFCLVRAFREPFMSGEADHTRAAALGLV
;
A
#
# COMPACT_ATOMS: atom_id res chain seq x y z
N ARG A 1 -3.23 44.61 -31.97
CA ARG A 1 -3.08 44.84 -30.51
C ARG A 1 -4.19 44.16 -29.69
N ARG A 2 -5.43 44.08 -30.16
CA ARG A 2 -6.55 43.42 -29.40
C ARG A 2 -6.52 41.90 -29.37
N ARG A 3 -5.66 41.21 -30.09
CA ARG A 3 -5.56 39.76 -30.15
C ARG A 3 -4.52 39.18 -29.18
N TYR A 4 -3.64 39.98 -28.63
CA TYR A 4 -2.62 39.60 -27.67
C TYR A 4 -3.08 39.67 -26.21
N ASP A 5 -4.13 40.46 -25.92
CA ASP A 5 -4.65 40.61 -24.55
C ASP A 5 -5.59 39.49 -24.10
N GLN A 6 -6.06 38.63 -25.03
CA GLN A 6 -6.91 37.49 -24.70
C GLN A 6 -6.15 36.23 -24.34
N VAL A 7 -4.82 36.18 -24.51
CA VAL A 7 -3.99 34.98 -24.23
C VAL A 7 -3.43 35.02 -22.79
N LEU A 8 -3.54 36.12 -22.07
CA LEU A 8 -2.92 36.28 -20.75
C LEU A 8 -3.89 36.23 -19.56
N VAL A 9 -5.17 35.97 -19.76
CA VAL A 9 -6.08 35.63 -18.67
C VAL A 9 -6.11 34.09 -18.55
N MET A 10 -4.99 33.46 -18.32
CA MET A 10 -4.97 32.22 -17.55
C MET A 10 -5.41 32.64 -16.13
N GLU A 11 -6.70 32.43 -15.83
CA GLU A 11 -7.17 32.46 -14.44
C GLU A 11 -6.17 31.60 -13.61
N ARG A 12 -5.41 32.25 -12.76
CA ARG A 12 -4.58 31.55 -11.79
C ARG A 12 -5.52 30.65 -11.00
N PRO A 13 -5.36 29.33 -11.06
CA PRO A 13 -6.21 28.45 -10.26
C PRO A 13 -6.14 28.99 -8.82
N GLY A 14 -7.29 29.09 -8.15
CA GLY A 14 -7.31 29.60 -6.78
C GLY A 14 -6.33 28.79 -5.92
N VAL A 15 -5.65 29.41 -4.98
CA VAL A 15 -4.60 28.80 -4.14
C VAL A 15 -5.02 27.41 -3.63
N LEU A 16 -6.28 27.22 -3.26
CA LEU A 16 -6.82 25.95 -2.81
C LEU A 16 -6.79 24.86 -3.90
N ARG A 17 -7.07 25.25 -5.15
CA ARG A 17 -7.03 24.30 -6.28
C ARG A 17 -5.60 23.89 -6.62
N GLU A 18 -4.68 24.83 -6.56
CA GLU A 18 -3.26 24.55 -6.78
C GLU A 18 -2.70 23.62 -5.70
N GLN A 19 -3.01 23.88 -4.43
CA GLN A 19 -2.62 23.00 -3.32
C GLN A 19 -3.23 21.59 -3.44
N TYR A 20 -4.50 21.51 -3.83
CA TYR A 20 -5.14 20.22 -4.10
C TYR A 20 -4.45 19.46 -5.24
N GLU A 21 -4.10 20.13 -6.33
CA GLU A 21 -3.41 19.51 -7.46
C GLU A 21 -2.02 18.98 -7.07
N ILE A 22 -1.28 19.72 -6.26
CA ILE A 22 0.04 19.31 -5.77
C ILE A 22 -0.07 18.11 -4.83
N LEU A 23 -1.01 18.16 -3.88
CA LEU A 23 -1.13 17.14 -2.84
C LEU A 23 -1.80 15.86 -3.34
N PHE A 24 -2.84 15.98 -4.17
CA PHE A 24 -3.69 14.84 -4.51
C PHE A 24 -3.77 14.51 -6.00
N ALA A 25 -3.51 15.41 -6.93
CA ALA A 25 -3.59 15.12 -8.35
C ALA A 25 -2.25 14.66 -8.93
N ARG A 26 -1.12 15.21 -8.46
CA ARG A 26 0.21 14.83 -8.95
C ARG A 26 0.78 13.67 -8.14
N PRO A 27 1.43 12.68 -8.80
CA PRO A 27 2.13 11.62 -8.07
C PRO A 27 3.27 12.22 -7.24
N TRP A 28 3.45 11.70 -6.03
CA TRP A 28 4.54 12.13 -5.17
C TRP A 28 5.87 11.52 -5.62
N SER A 29 6.95 12.23 -5.35
CA SER A 29 8.30 11.70 -5.60
C SER A 29 8.54 10.41 -4.82
N VAL A 30 9.08 9.39 -5.50
CA VAL A 30 9.43 8.11 -4.87
C VAL A 30 10.47 8.30 -3.77
N TRP A 31 11.40 9.25 -3.95
CA TRP A 31 12.43 9.61 -2.96
C TRP A 31 11.85 10.23 -1.70
N GLY A 32 10.95 11.22 -1.87
CA GLY A 32 10.27 11.84 -0.73
C GLY A 32 9.37 10.85 0.02
N ALA A 33 8.71 9.96 -0.71
CA ALA A 33 7.90 8.91 -0.10
C ALA A 33 8.74 7.91 0.70
N ALA A 34 9.90 7.51 0.19
CA ALA A 34 10.81 6.61 0.90
C ALA A 34 11.29 7.20 2.23
N LEU A 35 11.66 8.49 2.24
CA LEU A 35 12.02 9.21 3.47
C LEU A 35 10.84 9.29 4.44
N LEU A 36 9.63 9.59 3.97
CA LEU A 36 8.44 9.63 4.81
C LEU A 36 8.12 8.25 5.39
N ILE A 37 8.23 7.18 4.60
CA ILE A 37 8.00 5.80 5.05
C ILE A 37 9.05 5.42 6.09
N GLY A 38 10.34 5.71 5.87
CA GLY A 38 11.41 5.47 6.82
C GLY A 38 11.16 6.21 8.14
N THR A 39 10.86 7.50 8.08
CA THR A 39 10.55 8.34 9.25
C THR A 39 9.34 7.80 10.01
N LEU A 40 8.24 7.47 9.32
CA LEU A 40 7.06 6.88 9.96
C LEU A 40 7.35 5.51 10.58
N ASN A 41 8.22 4.71 9.95
CA ASN A 41 8.63 3.42 10.50
C ASN A 41 9.40 3.60 11.80
N VAL A 42 10.29 4.59 11.91
CA VAL A 42 11.01 4.92 13.15
C VAL A 42 10.04 5.38 14.23
N PHE A 43 9.10 6.29 13.91
CA PHE A 43 8.10 6.74 14.87
C PHE A 43 7.18 5.60 15.32
N LEU A 44 6.78 4.70 14.43
CA LEU A 44 5.97 3.56 14.79
C LEU A 44 6.76 2.58 15.69
N PHE A 45 8.05 2.38 15.41
CA PHE A 45 8.92 1.58 16.27
C PHE A 45 9.07 2.20 17.67
N ALA A 46 9.20 3.52 17.74
CA ALA A 46 9.24 4.22 19.02
C ALA A 46 7.89 4.23 19.76
N TYR A 47 6.77 4.12 19.01
CA TYR A 47 5.43 4.09 19.58
C TYR A 47 5.12 2.75 20.26
N ASP A 48 5.46 1.63 19.62
CA ASP A 48 5.26 0.27 20.13
C ASP A 48 6.22 -0.72 19.46
N ARG A 49 6.00 -1.03 18.18
CA ARG A 49 6.73 -2.05 17.43
C ARG A 49 6.68 -1.79 15.91
N PRO A 50 7.65 -2.32 15.15
CA PRO A 50 7.62 -2.18 13.71
C PRO A 50 6.40 -2.86 13.10
N TRP A 51 5.87 -2.26 12.03
CA TRP A 51 4.72 -2.81 11.33
C TRP A 51 5.08 -4.07 10.57
N THR A 52 4.26 -5.10 10.75
CA THR A 52 4.29 -6.34 9.98
C THR A 52 2.90 -6.63 9.44
N ALA A 53 2.68 -6.44 8.14
CA ALA A 53 1.37 -6.64 7.53
C ALA A 53 0.85 -8.08 7.67
N SER A 54 1.76 -9.07 7.72
CA SER A 54 1.39 -10.47 7.92
C SER A 54 0.69 -10.77 9.24
N GLU A 55 0.96 -9.99 10.30
CA GLU A 55 0.29 -10.19 11.59
C GLU A 55 -1.19 -9.84 11.55
N GLY A 56 -1.53 -8.70 10.90
CA GLY A 56 -2.94 -8.34 10.71
C GLY A 56 -3.66 -9.34 9.81
N ALA A 57 -3.01 -9.80 8.72
CA ALA A 57 -3.56 -10.83 7.83
C ALA A 57 -3.76 -12.16 8.58
N ARG A 58 -2.82 -12.54 9.45
CA ARG A 58 -2.97 -13.74 10.30
C ARG A 58 -4.17 -13.61 11.24
N ASN A 59 -4.34 -12.48 11.92
CA ASN A 59 -5.49 -12.25 12.78
C ASN A 59 -6.82 -12.39 12.00
N TRP A 60 -6.89 -11.88 10.77
CA TRP A 60 -8.09 -12.05 9.92
C TRP A 60 -8.30 -13.52 9.51
N GLY A 61 -7.21 -14.23 9.19
CA GLY A 61 -7.24 -15.66 8.91
C GLY A 61 -7.73 -16.49 10.11
N ASP A 62 -7.22 -16.21 11.30
CA ASP A 62 -7.63 -16.88 12.54
C ASP A 62 -9.13 -16.69 12.80
N TRP A 63 -9.67 -15.49 12.59
CA TRP A 63 -11.11 -15.21 12.69
C TRP A 63 -11.93 -15.96 11.63
N LEU A 64 -11.42 -16.05 10.40
CA LEU A 64 -12.07 -16.79 9.32
C LEU A 64 -12.11 -18.29 9.64
N PHE A 65 -11.00 -18.87 10.08
CA PHE A 65 -10.93 -20.29 10.44
C PHE A 65 -11.78 -20.62 11.66
N GLN A 66 -11.90 -19.72 12.62
CA GLN A 66 -12.82 -19.88 13.72
C GLN A 66 -14.28 -19.82 13.25
N ALA A 67 -14.63 -18.91 12.35
CA ALA A 67 -15.99 -18.80 11.82
C ALA A 67 -16.42 -20.06 11.01
N VAL A 68 -15.47 -20.75 10.38
CA VAL A 68 -15.69 -22.00 9.64
C VAL A 68 -15.63 -23.24 10.56
N GLY A 69 -15.26 -23.07 11.85
CA GLY A 69 -15.18 -24.17 12.82
C GLY A 69 -13.92 -25.03 12.72
N VAL A 70 -12.90 -24.57 11.99
CA VAL A 70 -11.59 -25.24 11.87
C VAL A 70 -10.68 -24.93 13.07
N LEU A 71 -10.85 -23.74 13.65
CA LEU A 71 -10.06 -23.26 14.79
C LEU A 71 -11.02 -22.99 15.96
N ASP A 72 -10.69 -23.52 17.13
CA ASP A 72 -11.41 -23.21 18.38
C ASP A 72 -10.44 -22.51 19.34
N ARG A 73 -10.47 -21.16 19.33
CA ARG A 73 -9.65 -20.31 20.20
C ARG A 73 -10.52 -19.26 20.89
N SER A 74 -10.49 -19.28 22.20
CA SER A 74 -11.21 -18.31 23.03
C SER A 74 -10.46 -16.99 23.24
N ASP A 75 -9.17 -16.94 22.88
CA ASP A 75 -8.25 -15.83 23.12
C ASP A 75 -8.04 -14.91 21.90
N LEU A 76 -8.90 -15.03 20.87
CA LEU A 76 -8.77 -14.21 19.66
C LEU A 76 -9.17 -12.75 19.93
N VAL A 77 -8.20 -11.85 19.75
CA VAL A 77 -8.44 -10.41 19.80
C VAL A 77 -9.20 -9.97 18.57
N SER A 78 -10.26 -9.18 18.75
CA SER A 78 -11.05 -8.62 17.64
C SER A 78 -10.17 -7.84 16.66
N PRO A 79 -10.38 -7.96 15.33
CA PRO A 79 -9.66 -7.18 14.32
C PRO A 79 -9.70 -5.67 14.54
N ALA A 80 -10.76 -5.17 15.15
CA ALA A 80 -10.91 -3.76 15.50
C ALA A 80 -10.07 -3.32 16.71
N LEU A 81 -9.51 -4.24 17.48
CA LEU A 81 -8.69 -3.94 18.66
C LEU A 81 -7.24 -4.43 18.50
N TYR A 82 -6.99 -5.33 17.58
CA TYR A 82 -5.64 -5.87 17.32
C TYR A 82 -4.80 -4.86 16.54
N SER A 83 -3.65 -4.48 17.07
CA SER A 83 -2.78 -3.43 16.50
C SER A 83 -2.36 -3.70 15.05
N GLY A 84 -1.98 -4.94 14.71
CA GLY A 84 -1.60 -5.31 13.35
C GLY A 84 -2.77 -5.21 12.36
N SER A 85 -3.98 -5.58 12.78
CA SER A 85 -5.20 -5.43 11.98
C SER A 85 -5.57 -3.97 11.78
N LEU A 86 -5.47 -3.13 12.81
CA LEU A 86 -5.75 -1.70 12.73
C LEU A 86 -4.78 -0.98 11.80
N LEU A 87 -3.48 -1.30 11.87
CA LEU A 87 -2.50 -0.81 10.91
C LEU A 87 -2.88 -1.18 9.48
N ASN A 88 -3.19 -2.46 9.22
CA ASN A 88 -3.58 -2.91 7.87
C ASN A 88 -4.88 -2.27 7.39
N LEU A 89 -5.91 -2.18 8.25
CA LEU A 89 -7.17 -1.49 7.93
C LEU A 89 -6.92 0.00 7.66
N GLY A 90 -6.07 0.64 8.46
CA GLY A 90 -5.65 2.02 8.24
C GLY A 90 -4.98 2.21 6.88
N VAL A 91 -4.04 1.32 6.51
CA VAL A 91 -3.37 1.35 5.18
C VAL A 91 -4.38 1.21 4.04
N LEU A 92 -5.28 0.23 4.12
CA LEU A 92 -6.30 0.02 3.11
C LEU A 92 -7.24 1.22 2.99
N ALA A 93 -7.74 1.73 4.13
CA ALA A 93 -8.66 2.85 4.18
C ALA A 93 -7.97 4.17 3.73
N GLY A 94 -6.74 4.40 4.16
CA GLY A 94 -5.95 5.56 3.74
C GLY A 94 -5.63 5.56 2.24
N ALA A 95 -5.23 4.40 1.71
CA ALA A 95 -5.00 4.23 0.28
C ALA A 95 -6.30 4.40 -0.54
N PHE A 96 -7.42 3.87 -0.05
CA PHE A 96 -8.73 4.04 -0.67
C PHE A 96 -9.17 5.52 -0.71
N ALA A 97 -9.06 6.22 0.41
CA ALA A 97 -9.39 7.64 0.51
C ALA A 97 -8.48 8.48 -0.41
N ALA A 98 -7.17 8.19 -0.46
CA ALA A 98 -6.22 8.85 -1.34
C ALA A 98 -6.52 8.59 -2.83
N ALA A 99 -6.93 7.36 -3.20
CA ALA A 99 -7.33 7.02 -4.56
C ALA A 99 -8.60 7.75 -5.00
N LEU A 100 -9.57 7.92 -4.10
CA LEU A 100 -10.76 8.75 -4.36
C LEU A 100 -10.41 10.22 -4.53
N LEU A 101 -9.55 10.77 -3.66
CA LEU A 101 -9.10 12.15 -3.74
C LEU A 101 -8.35 12.42 -5.04
N SER A 102 -7.52 11.49 -5.49
CA SER A 102 -6.77 11.63 -6.75
C SER A 102 -7.61 11.35 -8.01
N ARG A 103 -8.88 10.97 -7.87
CA ARG A 103 -9.76 10.52 -8.97
C ARG A 103 -9.22 9.30 -9.73
N GLU A 104 -8.39 8.51 -9.07
CA GLU A 104 -7.77 7.32 -9.65
C GLU A 104 -8.47 6.02 -9.23
N PHE A 105 -9.53 6.12 -8.43
CA PHE A 105 -10.26 4.94 -7.98
C PHE A 105 -10.99 4.28 -9.14
N ALA A 106 -10.65 3.02 -9.42
CA ALA A 106 -11.32 2.16 -10.38
C ALA A 106 -11.24 0.70 -9.92
N VAL A 107 -12.32 -0.03 -10.05
CA VAL A 107 -12.34 -1.48 -9.82
C VAL A 107 -11.93 -2.17 -11.10
N ARG A 108 -10.83 -2.91 -11.06
CA ARG A 108 -10.33 -3.70 -12.18
C ARG A 108 -10.35 -5.18 -11.80
N VAL A 109 -10.99 -5.99 -12.60
CA VAL A 109 -10.99 -7.44 -12.43
C VAL A 109 -10.03 -8.04 -13.45
N ALA A 110 -9.04 -8.75 -12.95
CA ALA A 110 -8.07 -9.44 -13.78
C ALA A 110 -8.68 -10.67 -14.45
N PRO A 111 -8.13 -11.14 -15.59
CA PRO A 111 -8.51 -12.40 -16.19
C PRO A 111 -8.44 -13.58 -15.21
N PRO A 112 -9.23 -14.65 -15.38
CA PRO A 112 -9.23 -15.79 -14.46
C PRO A 112 -7.86 -16.44 -14.27
N GLY A 113 -7.03 -16.50 -15.32
CA GLY A 113 -5.67 -17.01 -15.26
C GLY A 113 -4.77 -16.19 -14.32
N GLU A 114 -4.87 -14.87 -14.39
CA GLU A 114 -4.13 -13.95 -13.52
C GLU A 114 -4.64 -14.02 -12.06
N LEU A 115 -5.95 -14.23 -11.86
CA LEU A 115 -6.51 -14.44 -10.53
C LEU A 115 -6.00 -15.73 -9.89
N CYS A 116 -5.92 -16.82 -10.65
CA CYS A 116 -5.37 -18.09 -10.18
C CYS A 116 -3.89 -17.96 -9.80
N LYS A 117 -3.08 -17.33 -10.66
CA LYS A 117 -1.67 -17.03 -10.36
C LYS A 117 -1.52 -16.14 -9.12
N GLY A 118 -2.37 -15.12 -9.00
CA GLY A 118 -2.42 -14.26 -7.82
C GLY A 118 -2.76 -15.03 -6.55
N GLY A 119 -3.68 -15.97 -6.62
CA GLY A 119 -4.03 -16.86 -5.51
C GLY A 119 -2.87 -17.76 -5.08
N ILE A 120 -2.22 -18.44 -6.05
CA ILE A 120 -1.04 -19.28 -5.78
C ILE A 120 0.11 -18.45 -5.22
N GLY A 121 0.39 -17.28 -5.84
CA GLY A 121 1.43 -16.37 -5.38
C GLY A 121 1.16 -15.84 -3.97
N GLY A 122 -0.09 -15.47 -3.67
CA GLY A 122 -0.51 -15.06 -2.33
C GLY A 122 -0.34 -16.15 -1.28
N PHE A 123 -0.68 -17.39 -1.63
CA PHE A 123 -0.47 -18.55 -0.75
C PHE A 123 1.01 -18.80 -0.45
N LEU A 124 1.87 -18.80 -1.48
CA LEU A 124 3.32 -18.92 -1.33
C LEU A 124 3.91 -17.78 -0.50
N MET A 125 3.43 -16.55 -0.73
CA MET A 125 3.84 -15.38 0.05
C MET A 125 3.44 -15.51 1.52
N GLY A 126 2.26 -16.06 1.81
CA GLY A 126 1.81 -16.34 3.17
C GLY A 126 2.70 -17.33 3.90
N ILE A 127 3.04 -18.47 3.26
CA ILE A 127 4.00 -19.44 3.78
C ILE A 127 5.36 -18.78 4.02
N GLY A 128 5.88 -18.05 3.04
CA GLY A 128 7.16 -17.36 3.16
C GLY A 128 7.19 -16.34 4.30
N ALA A 129 6.10 -15.59 4.50
CA ALA A 129 5.99 -14.61 5.59
C ALA A 129 5.99 -15.26 6.98
N VAL A 130 5.40 -16.46 7.11
CA VAL A 130 5.44 -17.23 8.37
C VAL A 130 6.84 -17.78 8.62
N LEU A 131 7.49 -18.36 7.62
CA LEU A 131 8.85 -18.92 7.75
C LEU A 131 9.91 -17.85 8.02
N ALA A 132 9.73 -16.64 7.46
CA ALA A 132 10.64 -15.51 7.63
C ALA A 132 10.32 -14.65 8.87
N PHE A 133 9.31 -15.03 9.67
CA PHE A 133 8.82 -14.24 10.81
C PHE A 133 8.44 -12.80 10.46
N GLY A 134 7.99 -12.55 9.23
CA GLY A 134 7.55 -11.21 8.80
C GLY A 134 7.34 -11.11 7.31
N CYS A 135 6.63 -10.06 6.89
CA CYS A 135 6.48 -9.72 5.49
C CYS A 135 7.65 -8.84 5.00
N ASN A 136 7.65 -8.46 3.70
CA ASN A 136 8.65 -7.58 3.11
C ASN A 136 8.77 -6.20 3.79
N ILE A 137 7.78 -5.77 4.58
CA ILE A 137 7.87 -4.54 5.37
C ILE A 137 8.54 -4.83 6.73
N GLY A 138 7.97 -5.69 7.55
CA GLY A 138 8.50 -5.98 8.89
C GLY A 138 9.78 -6.81 8.86
N GLY A 139 9.79 -7.90 8.09
CA GLY A 139 10.94 -8.83 8.03
C GLY A 139 12.12 -8.34 7.18
N PHE A 140 11.89 -7.43 6.21
CA PHE A 140 12.96 -6.84 5.42
C PHE A 140 13.19 -5.37 5.80
N PHE A 141 12.25 -4.47 5.48
CA PHE A 141 12.48 -3.03 5.60
C PHE A 141 12.73 -2.61 7.05
N SER A 142 11.83 -2.95 7.97
CA SER A 142 12.01 -2.61 9.39
C SER A 142 13.14 -3.38 10.07
N ALA A 143 13.33 -4.66 9.74
CA ALA A 143 14.40 -5.46 10.31
C ALA A 143 15.78 -5.00 9.84
N LEU A 144 15.91 -4.60 8.57
CA LEU A 144 17.18 -4.13 8.03
C LEU A 144 17.52 -2.72 8.57
N SER A 145 16.55 -1.82 8.72
CA SER A 145 16.78 -0.52 9.37
C SER A 145 17.17 -0.66 10.85
N ALA A 146 16.75 -1.75 11.50
CA ALA A 146 17.20 -2.13 12.85
C ALA A 146 18.52 -2.94 12.85
N LEU A 147 19.25 -3.01 11.73
CA LEU A 147 20.51 -3.75 11.56
C LEU A 147 20.41 -5.24 11.92
N SER A 148 19.26 -5.85 11.73
CA SER A 148 19.04 -7.28 12.01
C SER A 148 19.61 -8.16 10.91
N LEU A 149 20.30 -9.23 11.28
CA LEU A 149 20.82 -10.25 10.35
C LEU A 149 19.67 -10.95 9.59
N SER A 150 18.51 -11.11 10.23
CA SER A 150 17.33 -11.67 9.57
C SER A 150 16.84 -10.79 8.41
N GLY A 151 16.95 -9.45 8.54
CA GLY A 151 16.65 -8.50 7.47
C GLY A 151 17.57 -8.68 6.25
N LEU A 152 18.87 -8.90 6.48
CA LEU A 152 19.82 -9.22 5.40
C LEU A 152 19.50 -10.55 4.71
N ALA A 153 19.22 -11.60 5.47
CA ALA A 153 18.83 -12.89 4.91
C ALA A 153 17.55 -12.77 4.07
N MET A 154 16.55 -12.03 4.56
CA MET A 154 15.32 -11.78 3.83
C MET A 154 15.55 -10.93 2.57
N MET A 155 16.45 -9.95 2.61
CA MET A 155 16.83 -9.16 1.43
C MET A 155 17.37 -10.05 0.31
N LEU A 156 18.27 -10.98 0.63
CA LEU A 156 18.81 -11.93 -0.35
C LEU A 156 17.72 -12.85 -0.89
N GLY A 157 16.83 -13.35 -0.02
CA GLY A 157 15.68 -14.16 -0.42
C GLY A 157 14.71 -13.43 -1.34
N LEU A 158 14.39 -12.16 -1.05
CA LEU A 158 13.54 -11.32 -1.90
C LEU A 158 14.19 -11.04 -3.25
N GLY A 159 15.50 -10.77 -3.28
CA GLY A 159 16.25 -10.58 -4.53
C GLY A 159 16.24 -11.82 -5.41
N ALA A 160 16.55 -12.99 -4.82
CA ALA A 160 16.49 -14.27 -5.52
C ALA A 160 15.07 -14.59 -6.01
N GLY A 161 14.05 -14.39 -5.15
CA GLY A 161 12.65 -14.59 -5.52
C GLY A 161 12.18 -13.67 -6.64
N ALA A 162 12.60 -12.40 -6.63
CA ALA A 162 12.29 -11.43 -7.69
C ALA A 162 12.93 -11.85 -9.04
N TYR A 163 14.17 -12.32 -9.00
CA TYR A 163 14.87 -12.82 -10.20
C TYR A 163 14.19 -14.07 -10.77
N LEU A 164 13.89 -15.06 -9.92
CA LEU A 164 13.21 -16.29 -10.33
C LEU A 164 11.80 -16.01 -10.87
N GLY A 165 11.05 -15.15 -10.18
CA GLY A 165 9.72 -14.74 -10.62
C GLY A 165 9.74 -14.02 -11.97
N LEU A 166 10.75 -13.18 -12.22
CA LEU A 166 10.94 -12.54 -13.53
C LEU A 166 11.25 -13.54 -14.61
N ARG A 167 12.15 -14.50 -14.34
CA ARG A 167 12.47 -15.58 -15.31
C ARG A 167 11.24 -16.43 -15.65
N TYR A 168 10.44 -16.76 -14.65
CA TYR A 168 9.17 -17.45 -14.85
C TYR A 168 8.21 -16.63 -15.72
N LEU A 169 8.06 -15.34 -15.45
CA LEU A 169 7.20 -14.44 -16.22
C LEU A 169 7.63 -14.36 -17.70
N LEU A 170 8.93 -14.21 -17.96
CA LEU A 170 9.46 -14.19 -19.32
C LEU A 170 9.23 -15.53 -20.04
N TRP A 171 9.49 -16.65 -19.35
CA TRP A 171 9.23 -17.97 -19.90
C TRP A 171 7.75 -18.20 -20.23
N GLU A 172 6.84 -17.73 -19.37
CA GLU A 172 5.40 -17.81 -19.59
C GLU A 172 4.96 -17.00 -20.80
N LEU A 173 5.48 -15.78 -20.97
CA LEU A 173 5.17 -14.93 -22.11
C LEU A 173 5.62 -15.55 -23.44
N GLU A 174 6.70 -16.30 -23.44
CA GLU A 174 7.21 -16.99 -24.63
C GLU A 174 6.40 -18.25 -24.99
N HIS A 175 5.96 -19.02 -23.97
CA HIS A 175 5.38 -20.34 -24.20
C HIS A 175 3.84 -20.35 -24.11
N TRP A 176 3.24 -19.50 -23.27
CA TRP A 176 1.81 -19.49 -23.02
C TRP A 176 1.19 -18.08 -23.00
N PRO A 177 1.30 -17.33 -24.11
CA PRO A 177 0.77 -15.97 -24.17
C PRO A 177 -0.75 -15.88 -23.97
N ALA A 178 -1.48 -16.96 -24.23
CA ALA A 178 -2.94 -17.02 -24.06
C ALA A 178 -3.40 -16.90 -22.60
N LEU A 179 -2.56 -17.27 -21.63
CA LEU A 179 -2.87 -17.14 -20.21
C LEU A 179 -2.78 -15.68 -19.71
N THR A 180 -2.00 -14.86 -20.39
CA THR A 180 -1.81 -13.44 -20.06
C THR A 180 -2.71 -12.50 -20.88
N THR A 181 -3.27 -12.99 -22.00
CA THR A 181 -4.02 -12.19 -22.98
C THR A 181 -5.54 -12.10 -22.68
N GLY A 182 -5.95 -12.27 -21.46
CA GLY A 182 -7.35 -12.13 -21.06
C GLY A 182 -7.82 -10.67 -21.05
N LYS A 183 -9.13 -10.44 -21.37
CA LYS A 183 -9.73 -9.11 -21.23
C LYS A 183 -9.86 -8.75 -19.75
N SER A 184 -9.17 -7.71 -19.31
CA SER A 184 -9.42 -7.11 -18.00
C SER A 184 -10.71 -6.29 -18.06
N TYR A 185 -11.66 -6.57 -17.19
CA TYR A 185 -12.84 -5.74 -17.04
C TYR A 185 -12.53 -4.59 -16.07
N SER A 186 -12.52 -3.37 -16.58
CA SER A 186 -12.42 -2.18 -15.72
C SER A 186 -13.79 -1.57 -15.54
N PHE A 187 -14.36 -1.71 -14.36
CA PHE A 187 -15.50 -0.90 -13.96
C PHE A 187 -14.95 0.45 -13.48
N ALA A 188 -14.76 1.36 -14.43
CA ALA A 188 -14.43 2.74 -14.08
C ALA A 188 -15.66 3.34 -13.39
N ALA A 189 -15.63 3.42 -12.08
CA ALA A 189 -16.60 4.23 -11.36
C ALA A 189 -16.44 5.68 -11.84
N ALA A 190 -17.26 5.99 -12.85
CA ALA A 190 -17.58 7.37 -13.28
C ALA A 190 -16.39 8.30 -13.55
N ARG A 191 -15.60 8.00 -14.56
CA ARG A 191 -14.96 9.06 -15.33
C ARG A 191 -16.03 9.95 -16.02
N ALA A 192 -17.30 9.49 -15.97
CA ALA A 192 -18.44 10.06 -16.68
C ALA A 192 -19.24 11.12 -15.90
N SER A 193 -19.05 11.27 -14.59
CA SER A 193 -19.69 12.39 -13.89
C SER A 193 -18.67 13.51 -13.69
N GLY A 194 -18.80 14.54 -14.50
CA GLY A 194 -18.01 15.78 -14.41
C GLY A 194 -18.16 16.56 -13.09
N LEU A 195 -18.87 16.02 -12.15
CA LEU A 195 -19.01 16.52 -10.78
C LEU A 195 -18.06 15.75 -9.86
N GLY A 196 -17.30 16.46 -9.07
CA GLY A 196 -16.27 15.98 -8.16
C GLY A 196 -16.75 15.07 -7.02
N LEU A 197 -17.57 14.04 -7.31
CA LEU A 197 -18.10 13.11 -6.31
C LEU A 197 -16.98 12.26 -5.69
N GLN A 198 -16.03 11.78 -6.50
CA GLN A 198 -14.90 11.00 -5.96
C GLN A 198 -14.05 11.81 -4.97
N PRO A 199 -13.59 13.02 -5.29
CA PRO A 199 -12.85 13.83 -4.32
C PRO A 199 -13.65 14.20 -3.07
N ALA A 200 -14.95 14.46 -3.21
CA ALA A 200 -15.81 14.75 -2.07
C ALA A 200 -15.95 13.53 -1.14
N LEU A 201 -16.16 12.35 -1.71
CA LEU A 201 -16.18 11.10 -0.95
C LEU A 201 -14.82 10.79 -0.34
N GLY A 202 -13.72 11.05 -1.04
CA GLY A 202 -12.37 10.90 -0.53
C GLY A 202 -12.07 11.83 0.65
N ALA A 203 -12.49 13.09 0.55
CA ALA A 203 -12.36 14.05 1.64
C ALA A 203 -13.19 13.64 2.87
N LEU A 204 -14.43 13.19 2.65
CA LEU A 204 -15.29 12.68 3.72
C LEU A 204 -14.66 11.42 4.39
N ALA A 205 -14.11 10.50 3.58
CA ALA A 205 -13.43 9.31 4.08
C ALA A 205 -12.20 9.67 4.91
N LEU A 206 -11.33 10.59 4.44
CA LEU A 206 -10.19 11.06 5.23
C LEU A 206 -10.62 11.75 6.51
N LEU A 207 -11.66 12.58 6.46
CA LEU A 207 -12.19 13.23 7.66
C LEU A 207 -12.69 12.19 8.66
N ALA A 208 -13.46 11.20 8.22
CA ALA A 208 -13.93 10.11 9.06
C ALA A 208 -12.76 9.32 9.68
N LEU A 209 -11.72 9.01 8.88
CA LEU A 209 -10.52 8.32 9.35
C LEU A 209 -9.70 9.17 10.34
N PHE A 210 -9.76 10.49 10.23
CA PHE A 210 -9.12 11.39 11.18
C PHE A 210 -9.93 11.54 12.47
N LEU A 211 -11.26 11.44 12.41
CA LEU A 211 -12.15 11.51 13.58
C LEU A 211 -12.23 10.18 14.35
N LEU A 212 -12.07 9.05 13.67
CA LEU A 212 -12.16 7.72 14.29
C LEU A 212 -11.19 7.51 15.47
N PRO A 213 -9.92 7.98 15.45
CA PRO A 213 -9.02 7.93 16.59
C PRO A 213 -9.54 8.61 17.85
N PHE A 214 -10.31 9.69 17.70
CA PHE A 214 -10.95 10.35 18.86
C PHE A 214 -12.02 9.45 19.49
N ALA A 215 -12.76 8.69 18.67
CA ALA A 215 -13.70 7.70 19.18
C ALA A 215 -12.98 6.59 19.95
N TYR A 216 -11.86 6.05 19.43
CA TYR A 216 -11.05 5.06 20.14
C TYR A 216 -10.52 5.61 21.47
N ASN A 217 -10.03 6.86 21.46
CA ASN A 217 -9.54 7.49 22.69
C ASN A 217 -10.66 7.68 23.74
N ARG A 218 -11.87 8.05 23.30
CA ARG A 218 -13.05 8.17 24.17
C ARG A 218 -13.48 6.83 24.79
N LEU A 219 -13.27 5.73 24.08
CA LEU A 219 -13.57 4.37 24.54
C LEU A 219 -12.46 3.77 25.42
N GLY A 220 -11.39 4.50 25.69
CA GLY A 220 -10.26 4.02 26.50
C GLY A 220 -9.20 3.22 25.70
N TYR A 221 -9.30 3.19 24.39
CA TYR A 221 -8.38 2.47 23.50
C TYR A 221 -7.40 3.43 22.83
N ALA A 222 -6.74 4.29 23.58
CA ALA A 222 -5.81 5.30 23.06
C ALA A 222 -4.66 4.70 22.20
N PRO A 223 -4.00 3.57 22.55
CA PRO A 223 -2.98 2.97 21.72
C PRO A 223 -3.50 2.55 20.33
N GLN A 224 -4.72 2.03 20.24
CA GLN A 224 -5.34 1.61 19.00
C GLN A 224 -5.56 2.78 18.02
N ALA A 225 -5.87 3.95 18.57
CA ALA A 225 -5.98 5.20 17.81
C ALA A 225 -4.68 5.54 17.05
N GLY A 226 -3.53 5.39 17.70
CA GLY A 226 -2.21 5.62 17.08
C GLY A 226 -1.93 4.66 15.94
N PHE A 227 -2.16 3.36 16.12
CA PHE A 227 -1.96 2.36 15.05
C PHE A 227 -2.83 2.65 13.82
N LEU A 228 -4.07 3.07 14.01
CA LEU A 228 -4.95 3.45 12.92
C LEU A 228 -4.38 4.67 12.15
N LEU A 229 -3.92 5.70 12.86
CA LEU A 229 -3.35 6.91 12.24
C LEU A 229 -2.07 6.60 11.46
N PHE A 230 -1.15 5.81 12.02
CA PHE A 230 0.04 5.35 11.30
C PHE A 230 -0.35 4.57 10.03
N GLY A 231 -1.33 3.66 10.14
CA GLY A 231 -1.84 2.92 9.00
C GLY A 231 -2.38 3.83 7.91
N VAL A 232 -3.23 4.80 8.24
CA VAL A 232 -3.77 5.79 7.28
C VAL A 232 -2.65 6.57 6.60
N ALA A 233 -1.65 7.04 7.37
CA ALA A 233 -0.51 7.78 6.82
C ALA A 233 0.29 6.92 5.81
N PHE A 234 0.64 5.68 6.17
CA PHE A 234 1.28 4.75 5.24
C PHE A 234 0.44 4.51 3.99
N GLY A 235 -0.88 4.31 4.14
CA GLY A 235 -1.79 4.08 3.02
C GLY A 235 -1.81 5.23 2.03
N VAL A 236 -1.90 6.47 2.51
CA VAL A 236 -1.85 7.67 1.67
C VAL A 236 -0.52 7.77 0.94
N ILE A 237 0.62 7.58 1.65
CA ILE A 237 1.95 7.67 1.05
C ILE A 237 2.14 6.60 -0.04
N PHE A 238 1.81 5.34 0.23
CA PHE A 238 1.93 4.25 -0.75
C PHE A 238 1.09 4.53 -2.00
N GLN A 239 -0.15 4.97 -1.83
CA GLN A 239 -1.03 5.24 -2.95
C GLN A 239 -0.55 6.44 -3.78
N ARG A 240 -0.12 7.54 -3.13
CA ARG A 240 0.29 8.76 -3.82
C ARG A 240 1.64 8.65 -4.51
N SER A 241 2.57 7.89 -3.93
CA SER A 241 3.91 7.70 -4.50
C SER A 241 4.02 6.48 -5.41
N ARG A 242 3.05 5.55 -5.34
CA ARG A 242 3.15 4.23 -5.96
C ARG A 242 4.43 3.47 -5.56
N PHE A 243 4.95 3.80 -4.38
CA PHE A 243 6.12 3.13 -3.84
C PHE A 243 5.81 1.67 -3.56
N CYS A 244 6.65 0.77 -4.04
CA CYS A 244 6.50 -0.66 -3.86
C CYS A 244 7.86 -1.32 -3.65
N LEU A 245 8.04 -1.97 -2.50
CA LEU A 245 9.28 -2.67 -2.17
C LEU A 245 9.55 -3.85 -3.13
N VAL A 246 8.52 -4.56 -3.58
CA VAL A 246 8.67 -5.63 -4.57
C VAL A 246 9.17 -5.09 -5.89
N ARG A 247 8.67 -3.93 -6.32
CA ARG A 247 9.14 -3.24 -7.51
C ARG A 247 10.61 -2.84 -7.38
N ALA A 248 11.05 -2.40 -6.21
CA ALA A 248 12.43 -2.05 -5.94
C ALA A 248 13.39 -3.23 -6.19
N PHE A 249 12.99 -4.45 -5.88
CA PHE A 249 13.79 -5.65 -6.20
C PHE A 249 13.71 -6.07 -7.68
N ARG A 250 12.60 -5.84 -8.34
CA ARG A 250 12.37 -6.31 -9.72
C ARG A 250 12.89 -5.35 -10.78
N GLU A 251 12.80 -4.05 -10.55
CA GLU A 251 13.11 -2.99 -11.52
C GLU A 251 14.53 -3.08 -12.10
N PRO A 252 15.60 -3.32 -11.31
CA PRO A 252 16.95 -3.47 -11.84
C PRO A 252 17.10 -4.58 -12.88
N PHE A 253 16.32 -5.65 -12.74
CA PHE A 253 16.37 -6.80 -13.64
C PHE A 253 15.47 -6.63 -14.89
N MET A 254 14.47 -5.74 -14.84
CA MET A 254 13.52 -5.52 -15.95
C MET A 254 13.92 -4.39 -16.87
N SER A 255 14.15 -3.22 -16.31
CA SER A 255 14.40 -1.98 -17.08
C SER A 255 15.83 -1.47 -16.99
N GLY A 256 16.62 -2.02 -16.06
CA GLY A 256 17.95 -1.48 -15.74
C GLY A 256 17.88 -0.17 -14.93
N GLU A 257 16.68 0.37 -14.69
CA GLU A 257 16.47 1.52 -13.80
C GLU A 257 16.53 1.06 -12.34
N ALA A 258 16.95 1.93 -11.45
CA ALA A 258 17.12 1.58 -10.03
C ALA A 258 16.53 2.65 -9.09
N ASP A 259 15.60 3.46 -9.57
CA ASP A 259 15.06 4.57 -8.78
C ASP A 259 14.30 4.09 -7.55
N HIS A 260 13.45 3.06 -7.69
CA HIS A 260 12.77 2.46 -6.54
C HIS A 260 13.73 1.74 -5.60
N THR A 261 14.77 1.09 -6.14
CA THR A 261 15.81 0.41 -5.33
C THR A 261 16.60 1.41 -4.51
N ARG A 262 17.07 2.49 -5.15
CA ARG A 262 17.82 3.56 -4.47
C ARG A 262 16.95 4.29 -3.47
N ALA A 263 15.69 4.59 -3.81
CA ALA A 263 14.74 5.21 -2.90
C ALA A 263 14.46 4.30 -1.69
N ALA A 264 14.27 2.98 -1.90
CA ALA A 264 14.11 2.03 -0.81
C ALA A 264 15.34 2.01 0.10
N ALA A 265 16.55 2.01 -0.47
CA ALA A 265 17.80 2.09 0.30
C ALA A 265 17.90 3.39 1.12
N LEU A 266 17.46 4.53 0.55
CA LEU A 266 17.41 5.80 1.28
C LEU A 266 16.42 5.76 2.46
N GLY A 267 15.29 5.10 2.31
CA GLY A 267 14.30 4.96 3.39
C GLY A 267 14.72 4.01 4.51
N LEU A 268 15.79 3.22 4.32
CA LEU A 268 16.38 2.33 5.33
C LEU A 268 17.36 3.04 6.27
N VAL A 269 17.91 4.17 5.86
CA VAL A 269 18.87 5.00 6.59
C VAL A 269 18.18 6.08 7.40
#